data_b653b10968fcb6e882a4ef18ff1592fe
#
_entry.id   b653b10968fcb6e882a4ef18ff1592fe
#
_cell.length_a   1.000
_cell.length_b   1.000
_cell.length_c   1.000
_cell.angle_alpha   90.00
_cell.angle_beta   90.00
_cell.angle_gamma   90.00
#
_symmetry.space_group_name_H-M   'P 1'
#
loop_
_entity.id
_entity.type
_entity.pdbx_description
1 polymer ?
#
loop_
_entity_poly.entity_id
_entity_poly.type
_entity_poly.pdbx_seq_one_letter_code
_entity_poly.pdbx_strand_id
1 'polypeptide(L)'
;TRNIPFGKGMEKALAKLPTDKPIVFQCYSGQTASQTVAIARMMGFEAYNLSGGMGAKDGSGWLGAGYAVVKYTTQQFLNEKVDRYFANLPENKNQVSAADFLNAVAEGEDAVILDIRSAEDYAAGHVKGAINVLYGIDVAEALEKIPNDRTVYVYCYSGQTASQTVFLLHLAGKQAINVSGGFDKGISGEEAAKELMTTEAAAFGEETYAVDADIQTAVENYYKAVAAEKDYAKNNISPKQLKELMDAGSEDICIVDLRSAEDYAAGHIEGAINLPYGKGMEENFDILPTDKTLILQCYSGQTASQTTAAGYRAYNLSGGMGAEGGSGWLGAGYTLVK
;
A
#
# COMPACT_ATOMS: atom_id res chain seq x y z
N THR A 1 23.78 -2.15 -3.10
CA THR A 1 23.54 -2.41 -4.54
C THR A 1 22.11 -2.00 -4.85
N ARG A 2 21.88 -1.28 -5.96
CA ARG A 2 20.54 -0.93 -6.46
C ARG A 2 20.24 -1.76 -7.71
N ASN A 3 19.00 -2.26 -7.84
CA ASN A 3 18.57 -2.94 -9.05
C ASN A 3 17.89 -1.93 -10.00
N ILE A 4 18.44 -1.77 -11.21
CA ILE A 4 17.88 -0.94 -12.27
C ILE A 4 17.71 -1.85 -13.50
N PRO A 5 16.48 -2.31 -13.81
CA PRO A 5 16.25 -3.14 -14.97
C PRO A 5 16.65 -2.42 -16.26
N PHE A 6 17.39 -3.12 -17.13
CA PHE A 6 17.77 -2.59 -18.43
C PHE A 6 16.54 -2.52 -19.36
N GLY A 7 16.22 -1.34 -19.88
CA GLY A 7 15.09 -1.17 -20.79
C GLY A 7 14.47 0.23 -20.75
N LYS A 8 13.25 0.33 -21.27
CA LYS A 8 12.49 1.60 -21.34
C LYS A 8 12.25 2.17 -19.94
N GLY A 9 12.53 3.45 -19.77
CA GLY A 9 12.36 4.15 -18.49
C GLY A 9 13.58 4.10 -17.56
N MET A 10 14.64 3.37 -17.93
CA MET A 10 15.88 3.28 -17.14
C MET A 10 16.54 4.66 -16.94
N GLU A 11 16.38 5.60 -17.86
CA GLU A 11 16.92 6.97 -17.80
C GLU A 11 16.45 7.71 -16.55
N LYS A 12 15.20 7.49 -16.12
CA LYS A 12 14.63 8.10 -14.89
C LYS A 12 15.29 7.55 -13.62
N ALA A 13 15.62 6.26 -13.61
CA ALA A 13 16.32 5.63 -12.50
C ALA A 13 17.80 6.04 -12.46
N LEU A 14 18.43 6.17 -13.61
CA LEU A 14 19.81 6.66 -13.69
C LEU A 14 19.94 8.09 -13.16
N ALA A 15 18.98 8.97 -13.46
CA ALA A 15 18.98 10.36 -12.98
C ALA A 15 18.93 10.50 -11.46
N LYS A 16 18.53 9.44 -10.74
CA LYS A 16 18.47 9.40 -9.26
C LYS A 16 19.73 8.78 -8.63
N LEU A 17 20.74 8.46 -9.41
CA LEU A 17 22.00 7.93 -8.89
C LEU A 17 22.85 9.05 -8.31
N PRO A 18 23.70 8.76 -7.28
CA PRO A 18 24.61 9.73 -6.71
C PRO A 18 25.62 10.21 -7.76
N THR A 19 25.91 11.50 -7.77
CA THR A 19 26.90 12.14 -8.66
C THR A 19 28.27 12.31 -8.00
N ASP A 20 28.34 12.08 -6.71
CA ASP A 20 29.53 12.28 -5.86
C ASP A 20 30.38 11.01 -5.70
N LYS A 21 29.99 9.91 -6.33
CA LYS A 21 30.66 8.60 -6.20
C LYS A 21 30.74 7.90 -7.55
N PRO A 22 31.83 7.13 -7.81
CA PRO A 22 31.92 6.26 -8.96
C PRO A 22 30.85 5.17 -8.88
N ILE A 23 30.22 4.89 -10.03
CA ILE A 23 29.15 3.91 -10.17
C ILE A 23 29.67 2.71 -10.96
N VAL A 24 29.53 1.53 -10.40
CA VAL A 24 29.83 0.28 -11.09
C VAL A 24 28.54 -0.39 -11.51
N PHE A 25 28.34 -0.53 -12.83
CA PHE A 25 27.24 -1.27 -13.39
C PHE A 25 27.63 -2.73 -13.61
N GLN A 26 26.69 -3.62 -13.34
CA GLN A 26 26.86 -5.04 -13.61
C GLN A 26 25.57 -5.62 -14.19
N CYS A 27 25.69 -6.62 -15.05
CA CYS A 27 24.61 -7.46 -15.56
C CYS A 27 25.08 -8.91 -15.60
N TYR A 28 24.39 -9.80 -16.29
CA TYR A 28 24.79 -11.21 -16.34
C TYR A 28 26.17 -11.44 -16.95
N SER A 29 26.50 -10.79 -18.08
CA SER A 29 27.75 -10.98 -18.83
C SER A 29 28.59 -9.70 -19.02
N GLY A 30 28.10 -8.57 -18.51
CA GLY A 30 28.75 -7.27 -18.72
C GLY A 30 28.32 -6.53 -19.99
N GLN A 31 27.53 -7.14 -20.89
CA GLN A 31 27.15 -6.53 -22.19
C GLN A 31 26.16 -5.37 -22.03
N THR A 32 25.01 -5.58 -21.41
CA THR A 32 24.01 -4.52 -21.17
C THR A 32 24.53 -3.49 -20.17
N ALA A 33 25.35 -3.89 -19.20
CA ALA A 33 26.00 -2.96 -18.29
C ALA A 33 26.98 -2.03 -19.04
N SER A 34 27.72 -2.50 -20.06
CA SER A 34 28.55 -1.64 -20.91
C SER A 34 27.75 -0.58 -21.64
N GLN A 35 26.58 -0.93 -22.17
CA GLN A 35 25.68 0.05 -22.81
C GLN A 35 25.18 1.08 -21.80
N THR A 36 24.81 0.63 -20.59
CA THR A 36 24.37 1.52 -19.49
C THR A 36 25.49 2.48 -19.07
N VAL A 37 26.73 2.00 -19.00
CA VAL A 37 27.91 2.86 -18.70
C VAL A 37 28.08 3.97 -19.74
N ALA A 38 27.89 3.67 -21.02
CA ALA A 38 27.98 4.70 -22.07
C ALA A 38 26.94 5.80 -21.85
N ILE A 39 25.67 5.41 -21.57
CA ILE A 39 24.57 6.34 -21.29
C ILE A 39 24.87 7.15 -20.01
N ALA A 40 25.26 6.49 -18.93
CA ALA A 40 25.55 7.14 -17.65
C ALA A 40 26.68 8.16 -17.78
N ARG A 41 27.74 7.85 -18.52
CA ARG A 41 28.84 8.80 -18.79
C ARG A 41 28.37 10.02 -19.61
N MET A 42 27.49 9.82 -20.58
CA MET A 42 26.88 10.95 -21.31
C MET A 42 26.01 11.83 -20.41
N MET A 43 25.46 11.27 -19.33
CA MET A 43 24.71 11.99 -18.29
C MET A 43 25.63 12.64 -17.24
N GLY A 44 26.96 12.51 -17.36
CA GLY A 44 27.94 13.12 -16.48
C GLY A 44 28.36 12.28 -15.26
N PHE A 45 27.96 11.00 -15.20
CA PHE A 45 28.37 10.12 -14.10
C PHE A 45 29.76 9.54 -14.31
N GLU A 46 30.55 9.39 -13.26
CA GLU A 46 31.72 8.54 -13.25
C GLU A 46 31.28 7.07 -13.18
N ALA A 47 31.26 6.39 -14.30
CA ALA A 47 30.64 5.08 -14.44
C ALA A 47 31.58 4.02 -15.03
N TYR A 48 31.51 2.81 -14.50
CA TYR A 48 32.34 1.66 -14.85
C TYR A 48 31.46 0.43 -15.07
N ASN A 49 31.92 -0.47 -15.97
CA ASN A 49 31.34 -1.78 -16.18
C ASN A 49 32.12 -2.84 -15.40
N LEU A 50 31.43 -3.71 -14.67
CA LEU A 50 32.05 -4.92 -14.14
C LEU A 50 32.32 -5.91 -15.30
N SER A 51 33.60 -6.12 -15.60
CA SER A 51 34.00 -7.03 -16.66
C SER A 51 33.49 -8.46 -16.41
N GLY A 52 32.87 -9.07 -17.41
CA GLY A 52 32.24 -10.39 -17.28
C GLY A 52 30.93 -10.38 -16.50
N GLY A 53 30.50 -9.25 -15.96
CA GLY A 53 29.26 -9.10 -15.20
C GLY A 53 29.19 -9.98 -13.97
N MET A 54 28.00 -10.54 -13.66
CA MET A 54 27.86 -11.53 -12.61
C MET A 54 28.55 -12.84 -12.95
N GLY A 55 28.53 -13.24 -14.22
CA GLY A 55 29.17 -14.47 -14.70
C GLY A 55 28.56 -15.76 -14.13
N ALA A 56 29.38 -16.81 -14.13
CA ALA A 56 29.01 -18.13 -13.59
C ALA A 56 30.13 -18.66 -12.68
N LYS A 57 29.80 -19.57 -11.77
CA LYS A 57 30.67 -20.07 -10.71
C LYS A 57 32.00 -20.66 -11.19
N ASP A 58 32.02 -21.24 -12.38
CA ASP A 58 33.23 -21.86 -12.96
C ASP A 58 33.66 -21.12 -14.26
N GLY A 59 33.29 -19.84 -14.39
CA GLY A 59 33.52 -19.03 -15.58
C GLY A 59 34.16 -17.67 -15.32
N SER A 60 33.68 -16.65 -15.99
CA SER A 60 34.12 -15.25 -15.85
C SER A 60 33.21 -14.45 -14.91
N GLY A 61 33.62 -13.19 -14.63
CA GLY A 61 32.85 -12.24 -13.84
C GLY A 61 32.96 -12.46 -12.34
N TRP A 62 32.05 -11.88 -11.60
CA TRP A 62 32.06 -11.87 -10.12
C TRP A 62 32.05 -13.28 -9.52
N LEU A 63 31.15 -14.14 -9.99
CA LEU A 63 31.03 -15.53 -9.52
C LEU A 63 32.24 -16.39 -9.95
N GLY A 64 32.76 -16.19 -11.18
CA GLY A 64 33.95 -16.88 -11.67
C GLY A 64 35.21 -16.51 -10.91
N ALA A 65 35.27 -15.30 -10.35
CA ALA A 65 36.34 -14.85 -9.46
C ALA A 65 36.21 -15.39 -8.04
N GLY A 66 35.18 -16.20 -7.74
CA GLY A 66 34.96 -16.81 -6.44
C GLY A 66 34.37 -15.87 -5.38
N TYR A 67 33.88 -14.70 -5.77
CA TYR A 67 33.30 -13.75 -4.83
C TYR A 67 31.88 -14.13 -4.45
N ALA A 68 31.56 -13.94 -3.15
CA ALA A 68 30.24 -14.20 -2.62
C ALA A 68 29.21 -13.17 -3.11
N VAL A 69 27.97 -13.61 -3.27
CA VAL A 69 26.81 -12.76 -3.46
C VAL A 69 25.99 -12.73 -2.18
N VAL A 70 25.56 -11.53 -1.81
CA VAL A 70 24.53 -11.39 -0.78
C VAL A 70 23.21 -11.74 -1.44
N LYS A 71 22.52 -12.74 -0.91
CA LYS A 71 21.18 -13.06 -1.38
C LYS A 71 20.26 -11.88 -1.09
N TYR A 72 19.55 -11.47 -2.11
CA TYR A 72 18.42 -10.55 -1.97
C TYR A 72 17.36 -11.26 -1.10
N THR A 73 17.07 -10.71 0.05
CA THR A 73 16.13 -11.32 0.99
C THR A 73 14.70 -11.01 0.60
N THR A 74 13.76 -11.87 0.97
CA THR A 74 12.32 -11.60 0.84
C THR A 74 11.96 -10.25 1.47
N GLN A 75 12.55 -9.90 2.61
CA GLN A 75 12.30 -8.59 3.24
C GLN A 75 12.77 -7.41 2.37
N GLN A 76 13.94 -7.51 1.75
CA GLN A 76 14.41 -6.46 0.82
C GLN A 76 13.51 -6.34 -0.40
N PHE A 77 13.03 -7.46 -0.92
CA PHE A 77 12.08 -7.49 -2.02
C PHE A 77 10.75 -6.81 -1.65
N LEU A 78 10.21 -7.11 -0.48
CA LEU A 78 8.99 -6.49 0.03
C LEU A 78 9.17 -4.99 0.24
N ASN A 79 10.29 -4.57 0.85
CA ASN A 79 10.59 -3.15 1.04
C ASN A 79 10.65 -2.39 -0.29
N GLU A 80 11.31 -2.95 -1.32
CA GLU A 80 11.30 -2.32 -2.66
C GLU A 80 9.91 -2.24 -3.29
N LYS A 81 9.03 -3.20 -3.02
CA LYS A 81 7.64 -3.13 -3.48
C LYS A 81 6.86 -2.01 -2.78
N VAL A 82 7.06 -1.86 -1.47
CA VAL A 82 6.48 -0.78 -0.67
C VAL A 82 6.96 0.58 -1.18
N ASP A 83 8.28 0.76 -1.31
CA ASP A 83 8.89 2.00 -1.84
C ASP A 83 8.32 2.33 -3.22
N ARG A 84 8.23 1.32 -4.11
CA ARG A 84 7.66 1.49 -5.44
C ARG A 84 6.19 1.90 -5.42
N TYR A 85 5.41 1.39 -4.49
CA TYR A 85 4.01 1.78 -4.33
C TYR A 85 3.89 3.28 -4.05
N PHE A 86 4.60 3.78 -3.05
CA PHE A 86 4.54 5.20 -2.68
C PHE A 86 5.21 6.11 -3.71
N ALA A 87 6.33 5.71 -4.31
CA ALA A 87 6.98 6.44 -5.40
C ALA A 87 6.09 6.65 -6.64
N ASN A 88 5.13 5.74 -6.87
CA ASN A 88 4.21 5.80 -8.01
C ASN A 88 2.76 6.07 -7.60
N LEU A 89 2.51 6.47 -6.38
CA LEU A 89 1.17 6.75 -5.88
C LEU A 89 0.49 7.81 -6.77
N PRO A 90 -0.71 7.55 -7.31
CA PRO A 90 -1.44 8.52 -8.13
C PRO A 90 -2.03 9.65 -7.27
N GLU A 91 -2.44 10.74 -7.92
CA GLU A 91 -3.04 11.91 -7.24
C GLU A 91 -4.31 11.55 -6.44
N ASN A 92 -5.12 10.64 -6.96
CA ASN A 92 -6.31 10.15 -6.28
C ASN A 92 -6.00 9.19 -5.12
N LYS A 93 -4.71 8.87 -4.87
CA LYS A 93 -4.26 8.00 -3.76
C LYS A 93 -4.90 6.61 -3.77
N ASN A 94 -5.16 6.07 -4.97
CA ASN A 94 -5.90 4.83 -5.20
C ASN A 94 -7.27 4.83 -4.50
N GLN A 95 -7.96 5.96 -4.55
CA GLN A 95 -9.32 6.14 -4.03
C GLN A 95 -10.23 6.74 -5.10
N VAL A 96 -11.49 6.36 -5.07
CA VAL A 96 -12.56 6.89 -5.91
C VAL A 96 -13.75 7.28 -5.03
N SER A 97 -14.50 8.31 -5.41
CA SER A 97 -15.75 8.65 -4.72
C SER A 97 -16.80 7.55 -4.94
N ALA A 98 -17.74 7.41 -4.01
CA ALA A 98 -18.84 6.46 -4.20
C ALA A 98 -19.69 6.81 -5.45
N ALA A 99 -19.88 8.10 -5.71
CA ALA A 99 -20.63 8.57 -6.88
C ALA A 99 -19.93 8.18 -8.19
N ASP A 100 -18.61 8.44 -8.32
CA ASP A 100 -17.87 8.07 -9.53
C ASP A 100 -17.78 6.55 -9.71
N PHE A 101 -17.62 5.78 -8.61
CA PHE A 101 -17.68 4.32 -8.66
C PHE A 101 -19.03 3.82 -9.18
N LEU A 102 -20.16 4.33 -8.66
CA LEU A 102 -21.48 3.93 -9.11
C LEU A 102 -21.74 4.35 -10.55
N ASN A 103 -21.21 5.49 -11.00
CA ASN A 103 -21.26 5.88 -12.41
C ASN A 103 -20.51 4.87 -13.30
N ALA A 104 -19.29 4.46 -12.91
CA ALA A 104 -18.52 3.44 -13.63
C ALA A 104 -19.30 2.11 -13.74
N VAL A 105 -19.97 1.70 -12.66
CA VAL A 105 -20.84 0.50 -12.67
C VAL A 105 -22.05 0.66 -13.61
N ALA A 106 -22.69 1.82 -13.59
CA ALA A 106 -23.85 2.11 -14.44
C ALA A 106 -23.47 2.16 -15.93
N GLU A 107 -22.28 2.65 -16.26
CA GLU A 107 -21.73 2.70 -17.62
C GLU A 107 -21.22 1.34 -18.10
N GLY A 108 -21.13 0.34 -17.22
CA GLY A 108 -20.66 -1.01 -17.56
C GLY A 108 -19.15 -1.09 -17.79
N GLU A 109 -18.34 -0.33 -17.01
CA GLU A 109 -16.88 -0.43 -17.05
C GLU A 109 -16.44 -1.89 -16.89
N ASP A 110 -15.46 -2.33 -17.70
CA ASP A 110 -14.86 -3.66 -17.56
C ASP A 110 -13.92 -3.68 -16.36
N ALA A 111 -14.52 -3.82 -15.17
CA ALA A 111 -13.84 -3.83 -13.88
C ALA A 111 -14.30 -5.01 -13.03
N VAL A 112 -13.47 -5.41 -12.07
CA VAL A 112 -13.88 -6.33 -10.99
C VAL A 112 -14.25 -5.52 -9.76
N ILE A 113 -15.33 -5.90 -9.10
CA ILE A 113 -15.79 -5.26 -7.87
C ILE A 113 -15.71 -6.28 -6.74
N LEU A 114 -14.96 -5.94 -5.69
CA LEU A 114 -14.82 -6.76 -4.48
C LEU A 114 -15.60 -6.14 -3.32
N ASP A 115 -16.60 -6.83 -2.84
CA ASP A 115 -17.26 -6.55 -1.56
C ASP A 115 -16.59 -7.40 -0.48
N ILE A 116 -15.84 -6.74 0.42
CA ILE A 116 -15.12 -7.42 1.49
C ILE A 116 -15.84 -7.37 2.84
N ARG A 117 -17.16 -7.10 2.82
CA ARG A 117 -18.03 -7.19 4.01
C ARG A 117 -18.33 -8.65 4.34
N SER A 118 -19.10 -8.86 5.41
CA SER A 118 -19.57 -10.20 5.77
C SER A 118 -20.45 -10.80 4.66
N ALA A 119 -20.48 -12.13 4.59
CA ALA A 119 -21.36 -12.83 3.63
C ALA A 119 -22.85 -12.53 3.88
N GLU A 120 -23.22 -12.29 5.15
CA GLU A 120 -24.59 -11.93 5.53
C GLU A 120 -24.97 -10.55 4.98
N ASP A 121 -24.12 -9.53 5.15
CA ASP A 121 -24.38 -8.18 4.66
C ASP A 121 -24.33 -8.11 3.13
N TYR A 122 -23.44 -8.89 2.50
CA TYR A 122 -23.42 -9.04 1.05
C TYR A 122 -24.74 -9.64 0.54
N ALA A 123 -25.23 -10.73 1.16
CA ALA A 123 -26.47 -11.38 0.76
C ALA A 123 -27.71 -10.50 1.00
N ALA A 124 -27.66 -9.61 2.02
CA ALA A 124 -28.71 -8.64 2.28
C ALA A 124 -28.82 -7.55 1.21
N GLY A 125 -27.68 -7.23 0.54
CA GLY A 125 -27.63 -6.28 -0.58
C GLY A 125 -26.22 -5.80 -0.87
N HIS A 126 -25.85 -5.83 -2.14
CA HIS A 126 -24.53 -5.40 -2.62
C HIS A 126 -24.66 -4.71 -3.99
N VAL A 127 -23.60 -4.04 -4.44
CA VAL A 127 -23.55 -3.41 -5.76
C VAL A 127 -23.53 -4.47 -6.84
N LYS A 128 -24.33 -4.31 -7.88
CA LYS A 128 -24.47 -5.24 -9.01
C LYS A 128 -23.09 -5.60 -9.59
N GLY A 129 -22.84 -6.91 -9.74
CA GLY A 129 -21.57 -7.45 -10.23
C GLY A 129 -20.47 -7.55 -9.18
N ALA A 130 -20.69 -7.11 -7.94
CA ALA A 130 -19.72 -7.28 -6.87
C ALA A 130 -19.60 -8.75 -6.48
N ILE A 131 -18.34 -9.18 -6.27
CA ILE A 131 -17.98 -10.52 -5.80
C ILE A 131 -17.65 -10.41 -4.31
N ASN A 132 -18.23 -11.26 -3.48
CA ASN A 132 -17.92 -11.28 -2.06
C ASN A 132 -16.62 -12.05 -1.79
N VAL A 133 -15.64 -11.35 -1.22
CA VAL A 133 -14.38 -11.92 -0.73
C VAL A 133 -14.18 -11.39 0.67
N LEU A 134 -14.34 -12.20 1.70
CA LEU A 134 -14.29 -11.74 3.08
C LEU A 134 -12.93 -11.10 3.41
N TYR A 135 -12.95 -9.96 4.10
CA TYR A 135 -11.72 -9.33 4.60
C TYR A 135 -10.95 -10.31 5.51
N GLY A 136 -9.76 -10.68 5.10
CA GLY A 136 -8.94 -11.66 5.79
C GLY A 136 -8.23 -12.60 4.82
N ILE A 137 -8.01 -13.83 5.25
CA ILE A 137 -7.28 -14.82 4.47
C ILE A 137 -7.93 -15.09 3.11
N ASP A 138 -9.25 -14.95 2.98
CA ASP A 138 -9.98 -15.16 1.73
C ASP A 138 -9.49 -14.21 0.63
N VAL A 139 -9.05 -12.98 0.98
CA VAL A 139 -8.43 -12.07 0.02
C VAL A 139 -7.11 -12.63 -0.50
N ALA A 140 -6.28 -13.21 0.38
CA ALA A 140 -5.02 -13.84 -0.04
C ALA A 140 -5.27 -15.07 -0.93
N GLU A 141 -6.27 -15.88 -0.63
CA GLU A 141 -6.68 -17.04 -1.43
C GLU A 141 -7.28 -16.65 -2.78
N ALA A 142 -7.87 -15.45 -2.87
CA ALA A 142 -8.45 -14.94 -4.11
C ALA A 142 -7.42 -14.26 -5.04
N LEU A 143 -6.17 -14.01 -4.63
CA LEU A 143 -5.20 -13.21 -5.40
C LEU A 143 -5.00 -13.71 -6.84
N GLU A 144 -4.95 -15.03 -7.05
CA GLU A 144 -4.78 -15.60 -8.39
C GLU A 144 -6.05 -15.49 -9.26
N LYS A 145 -7.21 -15.18 -8.67
CA LYS A 145 -8.47 -14.99 -9.39
C LYS A 145 -8.74 -13.52 -9.73
N ILE A 146 -8.04 -12.60 -9.07
CA ILE A 146 -8.17 -11.17 -9.30
C ILE A 146 -7.28 -10.77 -10.49
N PRO A 147 -7.81 -10.07 -11.52
CA PRO A 147 -7.06 -9.72 -12.72
C PRO A 147 -5.95 -8.69 -12.47
N ASN A 148 -4.93 -8.69 -13.35
CA ASN A 148 -3.81 -7.74 -13.34
C ASN A 148 -4.00 -6.59 -14.34
N ASP A 149 -4.95 -6.73 -15.28
CA ASP A 149 -5.06 -5.96 -16.53
C ASP A 149 -6.26 -5.02 -16.56
N ARG A 150 -7.08 -5.03 -15.50
CA ARG A 150 -8.26 -4.16 -15.38
C ARG A 150 -8.43 -3.60 -13.97
N THR A 151 -9.26 -2.60 -13.82
CA THR A 151 -9.58 -1.95 -12.55
C THR A 151 -10.23 -2.94 -11.58
N VAL A 152 -9.82 -2.88 -10.30
CA VAL A 152 -10.39 -3.64 -9.20
C VAL A 152 -10.92 -2.68 -8.15
N TYR A 153 -12.22 -2.44 -8.14
CA TYR A 153 -12.86 -1.65 -7.09
C TYR A 153 -13.03 -2.48 -5.83
N VAL A 154 -12.65 -1.93 -4.68
CA VAL A 154 -12.78 -2.61 -3.39
C VAL A 154 -13.57 -1.74 -2.44
N TYR A 155 -14.62 -2.29 -1.83
CA TYR A 155 -15.33 -1.63 -0.75
C TYR A 155 -15.56 -2.54 0.46
N CYS A 156 -15.55 -1.93 1.63
CA CYS A 156 -15.94 -2.53 2.90
C CYS A 156 -17.05 -1.67 3.54
N TYR A 157 -17.23 -1.71 4.84
CA TYR A 157 -18.21 -0.87 5.53
C TYR A 157 -17.88 0.63 5.48
N SER A 158 -16.63 1.03 5.75
CA SER A 158 -16.20 2.43 5.92
C SER A 158 -15.02 2.87 5.04
N GLY A 159 -14.54 2.00 4.15
CA GLY A 159 -13.36 2.23 3.31
C GLY A 159 -12.01 1.94 3.99
N GLN A 160 -11.95 1.67 5.30
CA GLN A 160 -10.68 1.49 6.01
C GLN A 160 -10.03 0.12 5.71
N THR A 161 -10.74 -0.98 5.93
CA THR A 161 -10.22 -2.33 5.58
C THR A 161 -10.07 -2.52 4.08
N ALA A 162 -10.92 -1.88 3.25
CA ALA A 162 -10.75 -1.86 1.81
C ALA A 162 -9.44 -1.16 1.40
N SER A 163 -9.05 -0.07 2.09
CA SER A 163 -7.77 0.60 1.87
C SER A 163 -6.56 -0.29 2.20
N GLN A 164 -6.60 -1.08 3.27
CA GLN A 164 -5.57 -2.08 3.57
C GLN A 164 -5.47 -3.13 2.44
N THR A 165 -6.63 -3.64 2.01
CA THR A 165 -6.70 -4.61 0.91
C THR A 165 -6.17 -4.03 -0.39
N VAL A 166 -6.50 -2.79 -0.75
CA VAL A 166 -6.01 -2.10 -1.94
C VAL A 166 -4.48 -2.05 -1.96
N PHE A 167 -3.84 -1.67 -0.85
CA PHE A 167 -2.38 -1.69 -0.76
C PHE A 167 -1.80 -3.08 -1.04
N LEU A 168 -2.33 -4.12 -0.42
CA LEU A 168 -1.87 -5.50 -0.61
C LEU A 168 -2.08 -6.00 -2.04
N LEU A 169 -3.20 -5.65 -2.66
CA LEU A 169 -3.48 -5.94 -4.06
C LEU A 169 -2.48 -5.26 -5.00
N HIS A 170 -2.08 -4.00 -4.72
CA HIS A 170 -1.02 -3.33 -5.47
C HIS A 170 0.34 -4.02 -5.34
N LEU A 171 0.70 -4.52 -4.15
CA LEU A 171 1.91 -5.35 -4.00
C LEU A 171 1.86 -6.60 -4.88
N ALA A 172 0.65 -7.19 -5.02
CA ALA A 172 0.40 -8.34 -5.89
C ALA A 172 0.26 -7.99 -7.38
N GLY A 173 0.47 -6.72 -7.76
CA GLY A 173 0.43 -6.27 -9.14
C GLY A 173 -0.97 -5.99 -9.70
N LYS A 174 -1.98 -5.87 -8.84
CA LYS A 174 -3.37 -5.55 -9.24
C LYS A 174 -3.59 -4.04 -9.31
N GLN A 175 -4.54 -3.60 -10.14
CA GLN A 175 -4.91 -2.19 -10.30
C GLN A 175 -6.10 -1.86 -9.38
N ALA A 176 -5.87 -1.88 -8.07
CA ALA A 176 -6.93 -1.78 -7.09
C ALA A 176 -7.22 -0.33 -6.66
N ILE A 177 -8.50 -0.02 -6.45
CA ILE A 177 -9.00 1.30 -6.03
C ILE A 177 -10.00 1.13 -4.89
N ASN A 178 -9.81 1.86 -3.80
CA ASN A 178 -10.73 1.89 -2.67
C ASN A 178 -11.91 2.81 -2.95
N VAL A 179 -13.13 2.33 -2.73
CA VAL A 179 -14.33 3.18 -2.74
C VAL A 179 -14.40 3.95 -1.42
N SER A 180 -14.27 5.27 -1.51
CA SER A 180 -14.23 6.17 -0.35
C SER A 180 -15.51 6.12 0.47
N GLY A 181 -15.38 6.02 1.80
CA GLY A 181 -16.51 5.88 2.70
C GLY A 181 -17.12 4.48 2.75
N GLY A 182 -16.72 3.58 1.85
CA GLY A 182 -17.22 2.21 1.77
C GLY A 182 -18.71 2.14 1.53
N PHE A 183 -19.35 1.08 2.03
CA PHE A 183 -20.79 0.88 1.85
C PHE A 183 -21.61 1.86 2.68
N ASP A 184 -21.33 1.98 3.98
CA ASP A 184 -22.21 2.67 4.93
C ASP A 184 -22.25 4.19 4.77
N LYS A 185 -21.10 4.82 4.53
CA LYS A 185 -20.97 6.29 4.44
C LYS A 185 -20.83 6.80 3.01
N GLY A 186 -20.42 5.92 2.10
CA GLY A 186 -20.26 6.24 0.69
C GLY A 186 -21.45 5.74 -0.12
N ILE A 187 -21.42 4.46 -0.50
CA ILE A 187 -22.34 3.87 -1.48
C ILE A 187 -23.82 4.02 -1.08
N SER A 188 -24.18 3.67 0.16
CA SER A 188 -25.60 3.68 0.59
C SER A 188 -26.22 5.08 0.65
N GLY A 189 -25.41 6.12 0.69
CA GLY A 189 -25.85 7.51 0.67
C GLY A 189 -26.14 8.08 -0.70
N GLU A 190 -25.72 7.40 -1.77
CA GLU A 190 -25.89 7.86 -3.14
C GLU A 190 -27.24 7.43 -3.73
N GLU A 191 -27.91 8.37 -4.42
CA GLU A 191 -29.20 8.06 -5.07
C GLU A 191 -29.06 6.95 -6.13
N ALA A 192 -27.94 6.97 -6.89
CA ALA A 192 -27.64 5.97 -7.92
C ALA A 192 -27.53 4.54 -7.35
N ALA A 193 -27.18 4.39 -6.07
CA ALA A 193 -27.09 3.07 -5.44
C ALA A 193 -28.43 2.31 -5.49
N LYS A 194 -29.59 3.00 -5.40
CA LYS A 194 -30.92 2.38 -5.38
C LYS A 194 -31.20 1.52 -6.61
N GLU A 195 -30.67 1.90 -7.77
CA GLU A 195 -30.86 1.18 -9.04
C GLU A 195 -29.78 0.13 -9.28
N LEU A 196 -28.65 0.25 -8.59
CA LEU A 196 -27.48 -0.62 -8.75
C LEU A 196 -27.33 -1.68 -7.66
N MET A 197 -28.20 -1.70 -6.66
CA MET A 197 -28.20 -2.73 -5.63
C MET A 197 -28.87 -4.01 -6.12
N THR A 198 -28.32 -5.15 -5.69
CA THR A 198 -28.84 -6.48 -5.98
C THR A 198 -28.59 -7.43 -4.81
N THR A 199 -29.26 -8.58 -4.83
CA THR A 199 -28.96 -9.76 -4.01
C THR A 199 -28.47 -10.94 -4.86
N GLU A 200 -28.32 -10.74 -6.18
CA GLU A 200 -27.82 -11.76 -7.10
C GLU A 200 -26.30 -11.85 -7.00
N ALA A 201 -25.79 -12.96 -6.50
CA ALA A 201 -24.36 -13.16 -6.26
C ALA A 201 -23.57 -13.27 -7.58
N ALA A 202 -22.42 -12.60 -7.63
CA ALA A 202 -21.42 -12.76 -8.68
C ALA A 202 -20.25 -13.63 -8.20
N ALA A 203 -19.51 -14.21 -9.15
CA ALA A 203 -18.33 -15.03 -8.88
C ALA A 203 -17.22 -14.73 -9.88
N PHE A 204 -15.98 -15.06 -9.50
CA PHE A 204 -14.85 -15.03 -10.43
C PHE A 204 -15.05 -16.00 -11.59
N GLY A 205 -14.52 -15.64 -12.76
CA GLY A 205 -14.37 -16.56 -13.88
C GLY A 205 -13.33 -17.67 -13.59
N GLU A 206 -13.10 -18.52 -14.59
CA GLU A 206 -12.13 -19.62 -14.49
C GLU A 206 -10.66 -19.18 -14.71
N GLU A 207 -10.45 -17.93 -15.14
CA GLU A 207 -9.13 -17.39 -15.41
C GLU A 207 -8.32 -17.26 -14.12
N THR A 208 -7.00 -17.50 -14.25
CA THR A 208 -6.05 -17.31 -13.17
C THR A 208 -4.90 -16.40 -13.59
N TYR A 209 -4.39 -15.61 -12.66
CA TYR A 209 -3.38 -14.59 -12.87
C TYR A 209 -2.19 -14.85 -11.95
N ALA A 210 -0.99 -14.89 -12.52
CA ALA A 210 0.22 -15.16 -11.74
C ALA A 210 0.43 -14.13 -10.63
N VAL A 211 0.76 -14.63 -9.44
CA VAL A 211 1.18 -13.85 -8.28
C VAL A 211 2.57 -14.32 -7.88
N ASP A 212 3.44 -13.41 -7.51
CA ASP A 212 4.77 -13.74 -6.98
C ASP A 212 4.63 -14.48 -5.65
N ALA A 213 5.34 -15.59 -5.46
CA ALA A 213 5.20 -16.47 -4.30
C ALA A 213 5.59 -15.77 -2.98
N ASP A 214 6.58 -14.87 -3.01
CA ASP A 214 6.96 -14.10 -1.82
C ASP A 214 5.87 -13.08 -1.46
N ILE A 215 5.21 -12.48 -2.46
CA ILE A 215 4.06 -11.58 -2.25
C ILE A 215 2.85 -12.38 -1.73
N GLN A 216 2.53 -13.52 -2.33
CA GLN A 216 1.46 -14.40 -1.84
C GLN A 216 1.66 -14.71 -0.35
N THR A 217 2.86 -15.16 0.01
CA THR A 217 3.24 -15.48 1.40
C THR A 217 3.14 -14.25 2.32
N ALA A 218 3.57 -13.07 1.84
CA ALA A 218 3.50 -11.85 2.63
C ALA A 218 2.06 -11.41 2.92
N VAL A 219 1.18 -11.49 1.92
CA VAL A 219 -0.25 -11.15 2.07
C VAL A 219 -0.95 -12.13 3.01
N GLU A 220 -0.67 -13.43 2.88
CA GLU A 220 -1.18 -14.43 3.82
C GLU A 220 -0.73 -14.17 5.26
N ASN A 221 0.56 -13.90 5.46
CA ASN A 221 1.13 -13.63 6.78
C ASN A 221 0.52 -12.35 7.39
N TYR A 222 0.28 -11.31 6.57
CA TYR A 222 -0.41 -10.12 7.01
C TYR A 222 -1.80 -10.44 7.56
N TYR A 223 -2.64 -11.17 6.81
CA TYR A 223 -3.99 -11.49 7.26
C TYR A 223 -4.02 -12.48 8.44
N LYS A 224 -3.06 -13.41 8.51
CA LYS A 224 -2.87 -14.28 9.70
C LYS A 224 -2.53 -13.46 10.95
N ALA A 225 -1.67 -12.45 10.81
CA ALA A 225 -1.33 -11.53 11.90
C ALA A 225 -2.54 -10.69 12.33
N VAL A 226 -3.29 -10.15 11.36
CA VAL A 226 -4.54 -9.40 11.63
C VAL A 226 -5.57 -10.25 12.37
N ALA A 227 -5.71 -11.53 11.99
CA ALA A 227 -6.64 -12.44 12.65
C ALA A 227 -6.19 -12.84 14.07
N ALA A 228 -4.89 -12.85 14.32
CA ALA A 228 -4.31 -13.15 15.64
C ALA A 228 -4.34 -11.94 16.60
N GLU A 229 -4.50 -10.72 16.06
CA GLU A 229 -4.56 -9.48 16.83
C GLU A 229 -5.84 -9.43 17.67
N LYS A 230 -5.69 -9.24 18.99
CA LYS A 230 -6.81 -9.29 19.94
C LYS A 230 -7.24 -7.92 20.44
N ASP A 231 -6.29 -6.99 20.52
CA ASP A 231 -6.51 -5.70 21.14
C ASP A 231 -7.01 -4.64 20.14
N TYR A 232 -6.54 -4.75 18.88
CA TYR A 232 -6.81 -3.76 17.84
C TYR A 232 -7.37 -4.45 16.58
N ALA A 233 -8.64 -4.81 16.65
CA ALA A 233 -9.32 -5.57 15.61
C ALA A 233 -9.12 -4.97 14.20
N LYS A 234 -8.70 -5.82 13.25
CA LYS A 234 -8.42 -5.43 11.86
C LYS A 234 -7.36 -4.32 11.75
N ASN A 235 -6.36 -4.34 12.64
CA ASN A 235 -5.32 -3.31 12.75
C ASN A 235 -5.87 -1.88 12.94
N ASN A 236 -7.00 -1.73 13.65
CA ASN A 236 -7.59 -0.44 13.97
C ASN A 236 -7.60 -0.22 15.49
N ILE A 237 -7.07 0.92 15.92
CA ILE A 237 -7.18 1.41 17.31
C ILE A 237 -8.27 2.48 17.37
N SER A 238 -9.15 2.42 18.36
CA SER A 238 -10.15 3.46 18.55
C SER A 238 -9.54 4.73 19.17
N PRO A 239 -10.15 5.92 18.97
CA PRO A 239 -9.70 7.14 19.64
C PRO A 239 -9.61 7.01 21.17
N LYS A 240 -10.54 6.27 21.77
CA LYS A 240 -10.54 6.01 23.21
C LYS A 240 -9.32 5.18 23.65
N GLN A 241 -9.03 4.09 22.95
CA GLN A 241 -7.86 3.25 23.25
C GLN A 241 -6.56 4.04 23.09
N LEU A 242 -6.43 4.86 22.04
CA LEU A 242 -5.26 5.71 21.85
C LEU A 242 -5.13 6.72 23.02
N LYS A 243 -6.24 7.36 23.40
CA LYS A 243 -6.23 8.29 24.54
C LYS A 243 -5.81 7.61 25.84
N GLU A 244 -6.28 6.39 26.10
CA GLU A 244 -5.88 5.60 27.26
C GLU A 244 -4.37 5.29 27.27
N LEU A 245 -3.77 4.97 26.12
CA LEU A 245 -2.32 4.78 25.99
C LEU A 245 -1.54 6.07 26.26
N MET A 246 -2.02 7.20 25.74
CA MET A 246 -1.39 8.51 25.95
C MET A 246 -1.47 8.91 27.44
N ASP A 247 -2.63 8.74 28.10
CA ASP A 247 -2.83 9.08 29.51
C ASP A 247 -2.01 8.18 30.44
N ALA A 248 -1.73 6.95 30.03
CA ALA A 248 -0.84 6.03 30.73
C ALA A 248 0.66 6.38 30.52
N GLY A 249 1.00 7.36 29.66
CA GLY A 249 2.37 7.73 29.35
C GLY A 249 3.13 6.64 28.59
N SER A 250 2.46 5.89 27.73
CA SER A 250 3.07 4.81 26.96
C SER A 250 4.20 5.33 26.07
N GLU A 251 5.43 4.90 26.34
CA GLU A 251 6.62 5.24 25.54
C GLU A 251 6.79 4.32 24.32
N ASP A 252 6.03 3.22 24.25
CA ASP A 252 6.13 2.19 23.21
C ASP A 252 5.35 2.53 21.92
N ILE A 253 4.70 3.70 21.85
CA ILE A 253 3.95 4.15 20.70
C ILE A 253 4.60 5.38 20.05
N CYS A 254 4.37 5.54 18.76
CA CYS A 254 4.65 6.76 18.00
C CYS A 254 3.42 7.10 17.16
N ILE A 255 2.83 8.27 17.40
CA ILE A 255 1.69 8.76 16.63
C ILE A 255 2.22 9.45 15.38
N VAL A 256 1.73 9.07 14.21
CA VAL A 256 2.14 9.62 12.92
C VAL A 256 0.94 10.25 12.22
N ASP A 257 0.98 11.56 12.05
CA ASP A 257 -0.04 12.32 11.35
C ASP A 257 0.29 12.37 9.83
N LEU A 258 -0.56 11.73 9.04
CA LEU A 258 -0.42 11.63 7.58
C LEU A 258 -1.16 12.74 6.82
N ARG A 259 -1.72 13.73 7.52
CA ARG A 259 -2.33 14.90 6.91
C ARG A 259 -1.26 15.85 6.36
N SER A 260 -1.69 16.86 5.62
CA SER A 260 -0.78 17.90 5.13
C SER A 260 -0.02 18.57 6.28
N ALA A 261 1.15 19.12 6.00
CA ALA A 261 1.93 19.87 6.98
C ALA A 261 1.17 21.12 7.49
N GLU A 262 0.33 21.71 6.65
CA GLU A 262 -0.52 22.84 7.01
C GLU A 262 -1.58 22.43 8.04
N ASP A 263 -2.31 21.33 7.80
CA ASP A 263 -3.33 20.84 8.73
C ASP A 263 -2.74 20.31 10.03
N TYR A 264 -1.55 19.72 9.96
CA TYR A 264 -0.79 19.35 11.16
C TYR A 264 -0.43 20.57 12.00
N ALA A 265 0.10 21.62 11.37
CA ALA A 265 0.46 22.85 12.06
C ALA A 265 -0.76 23.61 12.62
N ALA A 266 -1.92 23.51 11.97
CA ALA A 266 -3.16 24.08 12.45
C ALA A 266 -3.68 23.40 13.74
N GLY A 267 -3.39 22.09 13.90
CA GLY A 267 -3.67 21.33 15.11
C GLY A 267 -3.51 19.83 14.90
N HIS A 268 -2.83 19.17 15.83
CA HIS A 268 -2.52 17.74 15.78
C HIS A 268 -2.70 17.06 17.14
N ILE A 269 -2.67 15.72 17.16
CA ILE A 269 -2.68 14.95 18.40
C ILE A 269 -1.34 15.15 19.12
N GLU A 270 -1.35 15.43 20.40
CA GLU A 270 -0.16 15.69 21.20
C GLU A 270 0.89 14.57 21.03
N GLY A 271 2.14 14.95 20.75
CA GLY A 271 3.25 14.02 20.53
C GLY A 271 3.30 13.35 19.16
N ALA A 272 2.38 13.70 18.26
CA ALA A 272 2.43 13.17 16.89
C ALA A 272 3.58 13.80 16.09
N ILE A 273 4.20 13.00 15.21
CA ILE A 273 5.09 13.48 14.16
C ILE A 273 4.32 13.58 12.84
N ASN A 274 4.73 14.48 11.94
CA ASN A 274 4.07 14.65 10.64
C ASN A 274 4.85 13.94 9.53
N LEU A 275 4.16 13.06 8.80
CA LEU A 275 4.64 12.42 7.57
C LEU A 275 3.50 12.47 6.53
N PRO A 276 3.37 13.53 5.73
CA PRO A 276 2.26 13.68 4.81
C PRO A 276 2.13 12.51 3.83
N TYR A 277 0.94 11.91 3.77
CA TYR A 277 0.63 10.83 2.85
C TYR A 277 0.59 11.34 1.41
N GLY A 278 1.44 10.79 0.58
CA GLY A 278 1.52 11.18 -0.82
C GLY A 278 2.66 10.49 -1.55
N LYS A 279 2.76 10.82 -2.83
CA LYS A 279 3.84 10.35 -3.69
C LYS A 279 5.19 10.83 -3.15
N GLY A 280 6.13 9.90 -2.98
CA GLY A 280 7.46 10.20 -2.47
C GLY A 280 7.58 10.16 -0.94
N MET A 281 6.52 9.80 -0.21
CA MET A 281 6.60 9.72 1.25
C MET A 281 7.61 8.67 1.74
N GLU A 282 7.91 7.66 0.92
CA GLU A 282 8.92 6.64 1.22
C GLU A 282 10.33 7.20 1.41
N GLU A 283 10.61 8.35 0.83
CA GLU A 283 11.90 9.04 0.98
C GLU A 283 12.14 9.53 2.43
N ASN A 284 11.09 9.55 3.25
CA ASN A 284 11.13 10.02 4.64
C ASN A 284 10.77 8.91 5.66
N PHE A 285 10.76 7.64 5.26
CA PHE A 285 10.47 6.55 6.20
C PHE A 285 11.55 6.37 7.27
N ASP A 286 12.73 6.93 7.08
CA ASP A 286 13.81 6.93 8.05
C ASP A 286 13.51 7.72 9.34
N ILE A 287 12.52 8.62 9.31
CA ILE A 287 12.05 9.29 10.53
C ILE A 287 11.20 8.39 11.43
N LEU A 288 10.69 7.26 10.90
CA LEU A 288 9.82 6.37 11.64
C LEU A 288 10.65 5.46 12.56
N PRO A 289 10.32 5.40 13.88
CA PRO A 289 11.01 4.50 14.79
C PRO A 289 10.68 3.03 14.45
N THR A 290 11.70 2.18 14.49
CA THR A 290 11.56 0.74 14.21
C THR A 290 11.31 -0.09 15.46
N ASP A 291 11.48 0.50 16.63
CA ASP A 291 11.35 -0.09 17.96
C ASP A 291 10.00 0.23 18.65
N LYS A 292 9.19 1.10 18.03
CA LYS A 292 7.87 1.49 18.54
C LYS A 292 6.72 0.97 17.69
N THR A 293 5.55 0.90 18.28
CA THR A 293 4.28 0.68 17.57
C THR A 293 3.82 2.00 16.96
N LEU A 294 3.60 2.03 15.65
CA LEU A 294 3.11 3.23 14.97
C LEU A 294 1.58 3.31 15.06
N ILE A 295 1.07 4.47 15.44
CA ILE A 295 -0.35 4.78 15.37
C ILE A 295 -0.53 5.80 14.26
N LEU A 296 -1.01 5.33 13.11
CA LEU A 296 -1.15 6.13 11.90
C LEU A 296 -2.52 6.81 11.89
N GLN A 297 -2.56 8.10 11.70
CA GLN A 297 -3.80 8.84 11.55
C GLN A 297 -3.77 9.72 10.28
N CYS A 298 -4.93 9.88 9.65
CA CYS A 298 -5.17 10.81 8.54
C CYS A 298 -6.52 11.49 8.74
N TYR A 299 -7.14 12.03 7.71
CA TYR A 299 -8.43 12.72 7.83
C TYR A 299 -9.58 11.77 8.24
N SER A 300 -9.67 10.57 7.64
CA SER A 300 -10.79 9.64 7.80
C SER A 300 -10.39 8.20 8.17
N GLY A 301 -9.09 7.94 8.32
CA GLY A 301 -8.52 6.60 8.55
C GLY A 301 -8.30 5.77 7.28
N GLN A 302 -8.61 6.27 6.08
CA GLN A 302 -8.47 5.46 4.86
C GLN A 302 -7.01 5.42 4.35
N THR A 303 -6.35 6.57 4.15
CA THR A 303 -4.93 6.59 3.73
C THR A 303 -4.00 6.05 4.80
N ALA A 304 -4.30 6.28 6.09
CA ALA A 304 -3.59 5.66 7.19
C ALA A 304 -3.69 4.13 7.15
N SER A 305 -4.86 3.57 6.83
CA SER A 305 -5.05 2.14 6.64
C SER A 305 -4.20 1.54 5.52
N GLN A 306 -4.00 2.24 4.40
CA GLN A 306 -3.07 1.79 3.35
C GLN A 306 -1.64 1.64 3.90
N THR A 307 -1.19 2.58 4.73
CA THR A 307 0.15 2.58 5.30
C THR A 307 0.34 1.51 6.38
N THR A 308 -0.69 1.07 7.10
CA THR A 308 -0.56 0.02 8.15
C THR A 308 -0.03 -1.30 7.60
N ALA A 309 -0.29 -1.60 6.34
CA ALA A 309 0.14 -2.84 5.70
C ALA A 309 1.58 -2.77 5.14
N ALA A 310 2.30 -1.64 5.29
CA ALA A 310 3.62 -1.42 4.71
C ALA A 310 4.79 -2.09 5.46
N GLY A 311 4.52 -3.04 6.37
CA GLY A 311 5.55 -3.86 7.02
C GLY A 311 6.03 -3.35 8.38
N TYR A 312 5.49 -2.24 8.88
CA TYR A 312 5.69 -1.76 10.23
C TYR A 312 4.71 -2.41 11.21
N ARG A 313 5.09 -2.48 12.49
CA ARG A 313 4.09 -2.73 13.55
C ARG A 313 3.23 -1.48 13.69
N ALA A 314 2.10 -1.45 12.99
CA ALA A 314 1.30 -0.24 12.84
C ALA A 314 -0.20 -0.52 12.95
N TYR A 315 -0.90 0.44 13.55
CA TYR A 315 -2.36 0.44 13.64
C TYR A 315 -2.92 1.75 13.08
N ASN A 316 -4.06 1.68 12.42
CA ASN A 316 -4.81 2.83 11.94
C ASN A 316 -5.68 3.41 13.04
N LEU A 317 -5.64 4.72 13.26
CA LEU A 317 -6.63 5.39 14.12
C LEU A 317 -7.99 5.38 13.42
N SER A 318 -8.91 4.65 14.01
CA SER A 318 -10.26 4.46 13.47
C SER A 318 -10.99 5.80 13.28
N GLY A 319 -11.41 6.08 12.05
CA GLY A 319 -12.01 7.36 11.67
C GLY A 319 -11.03 8.52 11.55
N GLY A 320 -9.73 8.30 11.76
CA GLY A 320 -8.67 9.30 11.61
C GLY A 320 -8.84 10.51 12.54
N MET A 321 -8.52 11.70 12.04
CA MET A 321 -8.80 12.96 12.74
C MET A 321 -10.31 13.17 12.91
N GLY A 322 -11.08 12.87 11.87
CA GLY A 322 -12.54 13.03 11.88
C GLY A 322 -12.98 14.49 12.02
N ALA A 323 -14.19 14.66 12.58
CA ALA A 323 -14.78 15.97 12.83
C ALA A 323 -15.60 15.94 14.11
N GLU A 324 -15.79 17.10 14.75
CA GLU A 324 -16.66 17.26 15.93
C GLU A 324 -18.07 16.74 15.63
N GLY A 325 -18.61 15.98 16.57
CA GLY A 325 -19.92 15.33 16.42
C GLY A 325 -19.99 14.17 15.41
N GLY A 326 -18.85 13.79 14.81
CA GLY A 326 -18.72 12.70 13.85
C GLY A 326 -17.91 11.51 14.37
N SER A 327 -17.00 11.01 13.56
CA SER A 327 -16.08 9.91 13.91
C SER A 327 -14.66 10.41 14.11
N GLY A 328 -13.75 9.53 14.55
CA GLY A 328 -12.34 9.82 14.72
C GLY A 328 -12.02 10.56 16.03
N TRP A 329 -10.83 11.12 16.11
CA TRP A 329 -10.31 11.79 17.29
C TRP A 329 -11.19 12.95 17.78
N LEU A 330 -11.50 13.88 16.87
CA LEU A 330 -12.39 15.01 17.17
C LEU A 330 -13.82 14.58 17.46
N GLY A 331 -14.31 13.54 16.75
CA GLY A 331 -15.64 12.98 17.00
C GLY A 331 -15.79 12.34 18.38
N ALA A 332 -14.69 11.86 18.97
CA ALA A 332 -14.64 11.39 20.35
C ALA A 332 -14.53 12.52 21.38
N GLY A 333 -14.48 13.78 20.95
CA GLY A 333 -14.42 14.96 21.82
C GLY A 333 -13.02 15.28 22.35
N TYR A 334 -11.96 14.74 21.75
CA TYR A 334 -10.58 15.00 22.16
C TYR A 334 -10.01 16.25 21.48
N THR A 335 -9.13 16.94 22.19
CA THR A 335 -8.52 18.22 21.77
C THR A 335 -7.24 17.99 20.96
N LEU A 336 -6.82 19.04 20.26
CA LEU A 336 -5.56 19.13 19.54
C LEU A 336 -4.61 20.10 20.23
N VAL A 337 -3.31 19.94 19.99
CA VAL A 337 -2.26 20.92 20.26
C VAL A 337 -1.81 21.59 18.96
N LYS A 338 -1.09 22.73 19.07
CA LYS A 338 -0.51 23.46 17.92
C LYS A 338 1.00 23.37 17.97
#